data_d1365b2735421a3099763ef8fa78aaee
#
_entry.id   d1365b2735421a3099763ef8fa78aaee
#
_cell.length_a   1.000
_cell.length_b   1.000
_cell.length_c   1.000
_cell.angle_alpha   90.00
_cell.angle_beta   90.00
_cell.angle_gamma   90.00
#
_symmetry.space_group_name_H-M   'P 1'
#
loop_
_entity.id
_entity.type
_entity.pdbx_description
1 polymer ?
#
loop_
_entity_poly.entity_id
_entity_poly.type
_entity_poly.pdbx_seq_one_letter_code
_entity_poly.pdbx_strand_id
1 'polypeptide(L)'
;ALMFGAMVASAQVSVVKEAKSMKKDPAAAAKVLEAALTNPETANDPETWKLAGDLQKAIYDEENMKMYLPGGQADMPKMYGAMLKMFEYYLKCDEVEQAGVANGTVKKAKHRKKNAETLLKVRPNLGNGGVEAFNVNDYESAQKYFGLFVDVTESPMFADQAATLKADTLNSLYANYATMAAAAVKDNDAVI
;
A
#
# COMPACT_ATOMS: atom_id res chain seq x y z
N ALA A 1 3.43 37.02 4.13
CA ALA A 1 3.78 35.63 3.71
C ALA A 1 3.44 34.58 4.79
N LEU A 2 3.41 34.95 6.09
CA LEU A 2 3.14 34.02 7.20
C LEU A 2 1.67 33.61 7.37
N MET A 3 0.71 34.40 6.87
CA MET A 3 -0.72 34.07 6.99
C MET A 3 -1.23 33.02 6.00
N PHE A 4 -0.62 32.86 4.85
CA PHE A 4 -1.02 31.86 3.86
C PHE A 4 -0.66 30.42 4.29
N GLY A 5 0.46 30.24 4.99
CA GLY A 5 0.88 28.91 5.48
C GLY A 5 -0.07 28.33 6.54
N ALA A 6 -0.55 29.15 7.48
CA ALA A 6 -1.43 28.70 8.55
C ALA A 6 -2.84 28.30 8.07
N MET A 7 -3.36 28.92 7.00
CA MET A 7 -4.66 28.54 6.43
C MET A 7 -4.60 27.20 5.68
N VAL A 8 -3.51 26.91 5.00
CA VAL A 8 -3.33 25.64 4.27
C VAL A 8 -3.18 24.48 5.27
N ALA A 9 -2.42 24.66 6.34
CA ALA A 9 -2.25 23.70 7.42
C ALA A 9 -3.57 23.29 8.09
N SER A 10 -4.37 24.28 8.44
CA SER A 10 -5.69 24.08 9.04
C SER A 10 -6.64 23.31 8.09
N ALA A 11 -6.58 23.57 6.78
CA ALA A 11 -7.39 22.88 5.77
C ALA A 11 -7.01 21.41 5.63
N GLN A 12 -5.72 21.05 5.67
CA GLN A 12 -5.27 19.66 5.50
C GLN A 12 -5.52 18.77 6.73
N VAL A 13 -5.41 19.34 7.93
CA VAL A 13 -5.85 18.65 9.18
C VAL A 13 -7.35 18.40 9.15
N SER A 14 -8.15 19.29 8.55
CA SER A 14 -9.61 19.09 8.38
C SER A 14 -9.90 17.94 7.40
N VAL A 15 -9.14 17.81 6.31
CA VAL A 15 -9.24 16.72 5.32
C VAL A 15 -9.00 15.34 5.97
N VAL A 16 -7.98 15.20 6.84
CA VAL A 16 -7.76 13.95 7.59
C VAL A 16 -8.92 13.63 8.52
N LYS A 17 -9.50 14.64 9.19
CA LYS A 17 -10.67 14.45 10.05
C LYS A 17 -11.91 14.06 9.26
N GLU A 18 -12.12 14.67 8.11
CA GLU A 18 -13.22 14.36 7.19
C GLU A 18 -13.11 12.90 6.72
N ALA A 19 -11.96 12.49 6.18
CA ALA A 19 -11.73 11.10 5.77
C ALA A 19 -11.99 10.11 6.93
N LYS A 20 -11.55 10.42 8.16
CA LYS A 20 -11.84 9.61 9.35
C LYS A 20 -13.33 9.45 9.63
N SER A 21 -14.15 10.45 9.29
CA SER A 21 -15.61 10.40 9.52
C SER A 21 -16.34 9.55 8.48
N MET A 22 -15.74 9.33 7.31
CA MET A 22 -16.33 8.63 6.15
C MET A 22 -16.11 7.10 6.17
N LYS A 23 -16.00 6.47 7.35
CA LYS A 23 -15.68 5.04 7.50
C LYS A 23 -16.63 4.08 6.80
N LYS A 24 -17.85 4.51 6.46
CA LYS A 24 -18.85 3.70 5.77
C LYS A 24 -18.65 3.66 4.25
N ASP A 25 -17.83 4.57 3.71
CA ASP A 25 -17.45 4.64 2.31
C ASP A 25 -15.92 4.80 2.22
N PRO A 26 -15.17 3.70 2.33
CA PRO A 26 -13.72 3.77 2.35
C PRO A 26 -13.14 4.28 1.04
N ALA A 27 -13.82 4.10 -0.09
CA ALA A 27 -13.34 4.58 -1.38
C ALA A 27 -13.45 6.11 -1.48
N ALA A 28 -14.59 6.69 -1.06
CA ALA A 28 -14.73 8.15 -0.98
C ALA A 28 -13.78 8.76 0.06
N ALA A 29 -13.62 8.12 1.22
CA ALA A 29 -12.68 8.55 2.25
C ALA A 29 -11.22 8.56 1.75
N ALA A 30 -10.81 7.53 1.01
CA ALA A 30 -9.47 7.44 0.44
C ALA A 30 -9.21 8.58 -0.56
N LYS A 31 -10.20 8.89 -1.41
CA LYS A 31 -10.10 10.01 -2.36
C LYS A 31 -9.97 11.36 -1.65
N VAL A 32 -10.74 11.60 -0.60
CA VAL A 32 -10.62 12.82 0.22
C VAL A 32 -9.24 12.92 0.85
N LEU A 33 -8.66 11.80 1.31
CA LEU A 33 -7.36 11.77 2.00
C LEU A 33 -6.17 12.03 1.08
N GLU A 34 -6.28 11.83 -0.24
CA GLU A 34 -5.16 11.93 -1.20
C GLU A 34 -4.38 13.25 -1.07
N ALA A 35 -5.07 14.38 -0.90
CA ALA A 35 -4.44 15.68 -0.74
C ALA A 35 -3.56 15.79 0.53
N ALA A 36 -3.91 15.04 1.58
CA ALA A 36 -3.14 15.02 2.83
C ALA A 36 -1.85 14.20 2.73
N LEU A 37 -1.75 13.27 1.78
CA LEU A 37 -0.56 12.41 1.61
C LEU A 37 0.62 13.17 0.98
N THR A 38 0.37 14.26 0.28
CA THR A 38 1.39 15.09 -0.38
C THR A 38 1.71 16.38 0.37
N ASN A 39 0.91 16.74 1.37
CA ASN A 39 1.15 17.93 2.16
C ASN A 39 2.16 17.65 3.28
N PRO A 40 3.29 18.39 3.38
CA PRO A 40 4.34 18.16 4.37
C PRO A 40 3.88 18.13 5.83
N GLU A 41 2.82 18.86 6.17
CA GLU A 41 2.31 18.94 7.54
C GLU A 41 1.53 17.69 7.98
N THR A 42 0.88 17.02 7.03
CA THR A 42 0.13 15.79 7.28
C THR A 42 0.89 14.54 6.82
N ALA A 43 1.72 14.64 5.80
CA ALA A 43 2.55 13.54 5.31
C ALA A 43 3.67 13.14 6.29
N ASN A 44 4.05 14.02 7.23
CA ASN A 44 4.99 13.72 8.30
C ASN A 44 4.32 13.12 9.55
N ASP A 45 2.99 12.97 9.55
CA ASP A 45 2.25 12.29 10.61
C ASP A 45 2.00 10.82 10.24
N PRO A 46 2.55 9.84 10.98
CA PRO A 46 2.33 8.43 10.72
C PRO A 46 0.84 8.02 10.77
N GLU A 47 0.00 8.75 11.53
CA GLU A 47 -1.44 8.49 11.60
C GLU A 47 -2.14 8.75 10.24
N THR A 48 -1.65 9.69 9.44
CA THR A 48 -2.17 9.95 8.09
C THR A 48 -1.94 8.74 7.19
N TRP A 49 -0.73 8.19 7.18
CA TRP A 49 -0.40 6.99 6.40
C TRP A 49 -1.09 5.74 6.93
N LYS A 50 -1.22 5.63 8.26
CA LYS A 50 -1.99 4.55 8.89
C LYS A 50 -3.45 4.57 8.44
N LEU A 51 -4.07 5.75 8.44
CA LEU A 51 -5.45 5.91 7.94
C LEU A 51 -5.55 5.54 6.47
N ALA A 52 -4.61 6.01 5.64
CA ALA A 52 -4.58 5.68 4.21
C ALA A 52 -4.50 4.16 3.98
N GLY A 53 -3.60 3.47 4.69
CA GLY A 53 -3.50 2.01 4.65
C GLY A 53 -4.78 1.30 5.11
N ASP A 54 -5.41 1.78 6.20
CA ASP A 54 -6.66 1.21 6.71
C ASP A 54 -7.82 1.34 5.73
N LEU A 55 -7.92 2.46 5.02
CA LEU A 55 -8.92 2.68 3.99
C LEU A 55 -8.71 1.74 2.79
N GLN A 56 -7.47 1.59 2.33
CA GLN A 56 -7.16 0.65 1.26
C GLN A 56 -7.41 -0.80 1.70
N LYS A 57 -7.09 -1.14 2.95
CA LYS A 57 -7.45 -2.45 3.52
C LYS A 57 -8.96 -2.68 3.50
N ALA A 58 -9.76 -1.70 3.86
CA ALA A 58 -11.22 -1.83 3.85
C ALA A 58 -11.76 -2.04 2.42
N ILE A 59 -11.21 -1.33 1.42
CA ILE A 59 -11.56 -1.52 0.01
C ILE A 59 -11.17 -2.94 -0.45
N TYR A 60 -9.97 -3.39 -0.12
CA TYR A 60 -9.51 -4.74 -0.43
C TYR A 60 -10.39 -5.81 0.22
N ASP A 61 -10.68 -5.69 1.51
CA ASP A 61 -11.47 -6.66 2.26
C ASP A 61 -12.91 -6.76 1.70
N GLU A 62 -13.51 -5.64 1.30
CA GLU A 62 -14.85 -5.59 0.70
C GLU A 62 -14.89 -6.39 -0.60
N GLU A 63 -13.95 -6.16 -1.51
CA GLU A 63 -13.89 -6.88 -2.78
C GLU A 63 -13.51 -8.36 -2.57
N ASN A 64 -12.53 -8.63 -1.72
CA ASN A 64 -12.12 -10.00 -1.40
C ASN A 64 -13.27 -10.81 -0.78
N MET A 65 -14.10 -10.21 0.06
CA MET A 65 -15.27 -10.88 0.64
C MET A 65 -16.26 -11.33 -0.44
N LYS A 66 -16.46 -10.56 -1.50
CA LYS A 66 -17.37 -10.89 -2.61
C LYS A 66 -16.98 -12.21 -3.28
N MET A 67 -15.69 -12.58 -3.32
CA MET A 67 -15.23 -13.85 -3.90
C MET A 67 -15.77 -15.09 -3.18
N TYR A 68 -16.17 -14.94 -1.92
CA TYR A 68 -16.68 -16.05 -1.08
C TYR A 68 -18.20 -16.06 -0.94
N LEU A 69 -18.89 -15.06 -1.48
CA LEU A 69 -20.35 -14.99 -1.42
C LEU A 69 -20.98 -15.70 -2.63
N PRO A 70 -22.08 -16.43 -2.46
CA PRO A 70 -22.83 -17.01 -3.58
C PRO A 70 -23.25 -15.92 -4.56
N GLY A 71 -22.82 -16.02 -5.83
CA GLY A 71 -23.11 -15.04 -6.87
C GLY A 71 -22.35 -13.70 -6.73
N GLY A 72 -21.42 -13.61 -5.79
CA GLY A 72 -20.59 -12.42 -5.61
C GLY A 72 -19.63 -12.23 -6.79
N GLN A 73 -19.50 -10.98 -7.24
CA GLN A 73 -18.58 -10.59 -8.29
C GLN A 73 -17.63 -9.54 -7.72
N ALA A 74 -16.37 -9.92 -7.49
CA ALA A 74 -15.33 -9.01 -7.05
C ALA A 74 -14.83 -8.17 -8.23
N ASP A 75 -14.60 -6.89 -7.99
CA ASP A 75 -13.85 -6.02 -8.90
C ASP A 75 -12.35 -6.28 -8.68
N MET A 76 -11.78 -7.19 -9.49
CA MET A 76 -10.39 -7.63 -9.33
C MET A 76 -9.38 -6.47 -9.50
N PRO A 77 -9.50 -5.59 -10.51
CA PRO A 77 -8.64 -4.41 -10.62
C PRO A 77 -8.70 -3.51 -9.39
N LYS A 78 -9.89 -3.23 -8.87
CA LYS A 78 -10.09 -2.44 -7.64
C LYS A 78 -9.45 -3.13 -6.43
N MET A 79 -9.68 -4.44 -6.27
CA MET A 79 -9.14 -5.23 -5.18
C MET A 79 -7.61 -5.22 -5.16
N TYR A 80 -6.99 -5.56 -6.29
CA TYR A 80 -5.53 -5.61 -6.38
C TYR A 80 -4.90 -4.22 -6.33
N GLY A 81 -5.50 -3.21 -6.93
CA GLY A 81 -5.06 -1.83 -6.82
C GLY A 81 -5.07 -1.33 -5.36
N ALA A 82 -6.12 -1.65 -4.61
CA ALA A 82 -6.19 -1.35 -3.18
C ALA A 82 -5.12 -2.11 -2.38
N MET A 83 -4.83 -3.36 -2.75
CA MET A 83 -3.75 -4.14 -2.12
C MET A 83 -2.38 -3.46 -2.30
N LEU A 84 -2.01 -3.03 -3.50
CA LEU A 84 -0.75 -2.31 -3.74
C LEU A 84 -0.64 -1.06 -2.89
N LYS A 85 -1.69 -0.22 -2.91
CA LYS A 85 -1.74 1.01 -2.10
C LYS A 85 -1.68 0.72 -0.60
N MET A 86 -2.29 -0.37 -0.13
CA MET A 86 -2.21 -0.79 1.27
C MET A 86 -0.78 -1.10 1.69
N PHE A 87 -0.02 -1.82 0.85
CA PHE A 87 1.40 -2.07 1.11
C PHE A 87 2.20 -0.78 1.14
N GLU A 88 2.06 0.06 0.11
CA GLU A 88 2.74 1.36 0.01
C GLU A 88 2.49 2.21 1.27
N TYR A 89 1.24 2.36 1.67
CA TYR A 89 0.88 3.27 2.76
C TYR A 89 1.27 2.72 4.14
N TYR A 90 1.19 1.42 4.37
CA TYR A 90 1.66 0.86 5.64
C TYR A 90 3.18 0.84 5.75
N LEU A 91 3.91 0.61 4.66
CA LEU A 91 5.37 0.75 4.64
C LEU A 91 5.77 2.20 4.88
N LYS A 92 5.08 3.16 4.25
CA LYS A 92 5.33 4.60 4.48
C LYS A 92 4.96 5.03 5.89
N CYS A 93 3.88 4.50 6.46
CA CYS A 93 3.55 4.72 7.88
C CYS A 93 4.70 4.30 8.79
N ASP A 94 5.30 3.13 8.55
CA ASP A 94 6.42 2.65 9.32
C ASP A 94 7.66 3.54 9.15
N GLU A 95 8.00 3.91 7.93
CA GLU A 95 9.13 4.82 7.64
C GLU A 95 8.99 6.13 8.40
N VAL A 96 7.83 6.79 8.28
CA VAL A 96 7.54 8.08 8.94
C VAL A 96 7.54 7.93 10.46
N GLU A 97 6.97 6.84 10.98
CA GLU A 97 6.92 6.58 12.42
C GLU A 97 8.33 6.36 12.99
N GLN A 98 9.17 5.57 12.32
CA GLN A 98 10.56 5.33 12.78
C GLN A 98 11.41 6.59 12.69
N ALA A 99 11.27 7.36 11.61
CA ALA A 99 11.95 8.67 11.49
C ALA A 99 11.51 9.63 12.61
N GLY A 100 10.22 9.66 12.91
CA GLY A 100 9.66 10.45 13.99
C GLY A 100 10.17 10.05 15.37
N VAL A 101 10.35 8.74 15.62
CA VAL A 101 10.96 8.24 16.86
C VAL A 101 12.43 8.66 16.94
N ALA A 102 13.19 8.53 15.85
CA ALA A 102 14.59 8.87 15.80
C ALA A 102 14.87 10.36 16.05
N ASN A 103 14.01 11.25 15.56
CA ASN A 103 14.12 12.70 15.73
C ASN A 103 13.36 13.28 16.94
N GLY A 104 12.65 12.42 17.71
CA GLY A 104 11.94 12.79 18.93
C GLY A 104 10.54 13.41 18.72
N THR A 105 10.02 13.49 17.49
CA THR A 105 8.67 13.99 17.21
C THR A 105 7.58 12.97 17.52
N VAL A 106 7.92 11.68 17.51
CA VAL A 106 7.07 10.57 17.91
C VAL A 106 7.65 9.90 19.14
N LYS A 107 6.89 9.79 20.23
CA LYS A 107 7.38 9.20 21.49
C LYS A 107 7.73 7.72 21.38
N LYS A 108 6.94 6.96 20.63
CA LYS A 108 7.06 5.50 20.52
C LYS A 108 6.37 5.01 19.27
N ALA A 109 7.03 4.12 18.53
CA ALA A 109 6.42 3.38 17.44
C ALA A 109 5.32 2.44 17.96
N LYS A 110 4.18 2.42 17.28
CA LYS A 110 3.00 1.64 17.69
C LYS A 110 2.31 0.89 16.55
N HIS A 111 2.62 1.25 15.28
CA HIS A 111 1.90 0.72 14.13
C HIS A 111 2.61 -0.46 13.46
N ARG A 112 3.97 -0.53 13.54
CA ARG A 112 4.79 -1.53 12.84
C ARG A 112 4.24 -2.95 12.95
N LYS A 113 4.07 -3.45 14.17
CA LYS A 113 3.67 -4.85 14.40
C LYS A 113 2.35 -5.19 13.71
N LYS A 114 1.31 -4.38 13.94
CA LYS A 114 -0.02 -4.64 13.39
C LYS A 114 -0.06 -4.49 11.87
N ASN A 115 0.65 -3.50 11.32
CA ASN A 115 0.75 -3.30 9.89
C ASN A 115 1.50 -4.47 9.24
N ALA A 116 2.63 -4.89 9.80
CA ALA A 116 3.37 -6.06 9.33
C ALA A 116 2.52 -7.34 9.32
N GLU A 117 1.83 -7.64 10.43
CA GLU A 117 0.91 -8.79 10.50
C GLU A 117 -0.18 -8.74 9.44
N THR A 118 -0.71 -7.55 9.15
CA THR A 118 -1.72 -7.36 8.10
C THR A 118 -1.15 -7.63 6.72
N LEU A 119 0.00 -7.04 6.40
CA LEU A 119 0.65 -7.19 5.09
C LEU A 119 1.11 -8.63 4.85
N LEU A 120 1.65 -9.31 5.85
CA LEU A 120 2.07 -10.71 5.72
C LEU A 120 0.92 -11.66 5.39
N LYS A 121 -0.28 -11.43 5.95
CA LYS A 121 -1.48 -12.21 5.61
C LYS A 121 -1.91 -12.03 4.15
N VAL A 122 -1.66 -10.86 3.58
CA VAL A 122 -2.09 -10.51 2.21
C VAL A 122 -0.98 -10.75 1.18
N ARG A 123 0.29 -10.86 1.62
CA ARG A 123 1.44 -11.04 0.74
C ARG A 123 1.28 -12.15 -0.32
N PRO A 124 0.72 -13.33 -0.01
CA PRO A 124 0.51 -14.35 -1.05
C PRO A 124 -0.35 -13.87 -2.23
N ASN A 125 -1.29 -12.96 -2.00
CA ASN A 125 -2.16 -12.41 -3.04
C ASN A 125 -1.44 -11.45 -3.99
N LEU A 126 -0.23 -10.98 -3.64
CA LEU A 126 0.61 -10.24 -4.60
C LEU A 126 0.98 -11.13 -5.79
N GLY A 127 1.30 -12.41 -5.55
CA GLY A 127 1.54 -13.36 -6.63
C GLY A 127 0.32 -13.53 -7.55
N ASN A 128 -0.88 -13.67 -6.96
CA ASN A 128 -2.12 -13.78 -7.71
C ASN A 128 -2.40 -12.51 -8.54
N GLY A 129 -2.21 -11.33 -7.94
CA GLY A 129 -2.37 -10.04 -8.65
C GLY A 129 -1.39 -9.89 -9.81
N GLY A 130 -0.14 -10.34 -9.62
CA GLY A 130 0.88 -10.35 -10.67
C GLY A 130 0.51 -11.25 -11.84
N VAL A 131 0.00 -12.45 -11.57
CA VAL A 131 -0.46 -13.37 -12.61
C VAL A 131 -1.67 -12.80 -13.37
N GLU A 132 -2.64 -12.23 -12.65
CA GLU A 132 -3.81 -11.60 -13.26
C GLU A 132 -3.41 -10.46 -14.19
N ALA A 133 -2.57 -9.54 -13.73
CA ALA A 133 -2.06 -8.43 -14.51
C ALA A 133 -1.27 -8.91 -15.74
N PHE A 134 -0.43 -9.92 -15.57
CA PHE A 134 0.36 -10.49 -16.67
C PHE A 134 -0.54 -11.09 -17.76
N ASN A 135 -1.60 -11.79 -17.37
CA ASN A 135 -2.54 -12.43 -18.31
C ASN A 135 -3.33 -11.42 -19.16
N VAL A 136 -3.53 -10.21 -18.66
CA VAL A 136 -4.19 -9.11 -19.40
C VAL A 136 -3.20 -8.15 -20.07
N ASN A 137 -1.90 -8.52 -20.11
CA ASN A 137 -0.79 -7.73 -20.65
C ASN A 137 -0.55 -6.39 -19.92
N ASP A 138 -1.01 -6.24 -18.69
CA ASP A 138 -0.64 -5.13 -17.82
C ASP A 138 0.70 -5.45 -17.11
N TYR A 139 1.77 -5.39 -17.91
CA TYR A 139 3.10 -5.77 -17.45
C TYR A 139 3.69 -4.83 -16.40
N GLU A 140 3.29 -3.56 -16.42
CA GLU A 140 3.70 -2.61 -15.37
C GLU A 140 3.15 -3.00 -14.00
N SER A 141 1.85 -3.31 -13.95
CA SER A 141 1.22 -3.78 -12.70
C SER A 141 1.78 -5.15 -12.30
N ALA A 142 1.97 -6.08 -13.24
CA ALA A 142 2.56 -7.38 -12.97
C ALA A 142 3.96 -7.25 -12.34
N GLN A 143 4.82 -6.39 -12.90
CA GLN A 143 6.15 -6.10 -12.34
C GLN A 143 6.04 -5.57 -10.90
N LYS A 144 5.12 -4.64 -10.65
CA LYS A 144 4.92 -4.06 -9.31
C LYS A 144 4.48 -5.11 -8.28
N TYR A 145 3.54 -6.00 -8.64
CA TYR A 145 3.07 -7.06 -7.75
C TYR A 145 4.16 -8.07 -7.43
N PHE A 146 4.82 -8.61 -8.44
CA PHE A 146 5.87 -9.60 -8.26
C PHE A 146 7.10 -9.00 -7.56
N GLY A 147 7.50 -7.78 -7.94
CA GLY A 147 8.59 -7.06 -7.29
C GLY A 147 8.30 -6.85 -5.81
N LEU A 148 7.13 -6.32 -5.48
CA LEU A 148 6.73 -6.07 -4.09
C LEU A 148 6.70 -7.37 -3.25
N PHE A 149 6.29 -8.51 -3.82
CA PHE A 149 6.34 -9.80 -3.13
C PHE A 149 7.76 -10.12 -2.64
N VAL A 150 8.77 -9.83 -3.46
CA VAL A 150 10.19 -10.07 -3.13
C VAL A 150 10.74 -8.97 -2.22
N ASP A 151 10.48 -7.69 -2.55
CA ASP A 151 11.08 -6.53 -1.88
C ASP A 151 10.71 -6.42 -0.40
N VAL A 152 9.51 -6.89 -0.01
CA VAL A 152 9.12 -6.93 1.40
C VAL A 152 10.05 -7.77 2.27
N THR A 153 10.80 -8.71 1.70
CA THR A 153 11.77 -9.54 2.44
C THR A 153 12.92 -8.72 3.02
N GLU A 154 13.24 -7.59 2.41
CA GLU A 154 14.33 -6.69 2.83
C GLU A 154 13.84 -5.49 3.64
N SER A 155 12.52 -5.31 3.77
CA SER A 155 11.96 -4.18 4.50
C SER A 155 12.22 -4.30 6.01
N PRO A 156 12.72 -3.24 6.68
CA PRO A 156 12.93 -3.20 8.13
C PRO A 156 11.65 -3.47 8.94
N MET A 157 10.48 -3.26 8.35
CA MET A 157 9.19 -3.59 8.99
C MET A 157 9.09 -5.08 9.34
N PHE A 158 9.70 -5.95 8.54
CA PHE A 158 9.62 -7.42 8.67
C PHE A 158 10.90 -8.05 9.21
N ALA A 159 11.75 -7.28 9.89
CA ALA A 159 13.05 -7.78 10.40
C ALA A 159 12.91 -9.06 11.24
N ASP A 160 11.86 -9.15 12.08
CA ASP A 160 11.60 -10.32 12.93
C ASP A 160 11.22 -11.57 12.12
N GLN A 161 10.71 -11.41 10.90
CA GLN A 161 10.28 -12.48 9.99
C GLN A 161 11.23 -12.66 8.80
N ALA A 162 12.31 -11.89 8.73
CA ALA A 162 13.20 -11.83 7.57
C ALA A 162 13.75 -13.20 7.15
N ALA A 163 14.15 -14.03 8.11
CA ALA A 163 14.67 -15.38 7.83
C ALA A 163 13.61 -16.27 7.14
N THR A 164 12.38 -16.25 7.64
CA THR A 164 11.26 -17.01 7.06
C THR A 164 10.89 -16.48 5.69
N LEU A 165 10.82 -15.17 5.52
CA LEU A 165 10.49 -14.54 4.25
C LEU A 165 11.54 -14.83 3.17
N LYS A 166 12.83 -14.77 3.52
CA LYS A 166 13.94 -15.08 2.61
C LYS A 166 14.00 -16.57 2.22
N ALA A 167 13.55 -17.44 3.09
CA ALA A 167 13.47 -18.88 2.82
C ALA A 167 12.27 -19.29 1.94
N ASP A 168 11.35 -18.36 1.65
CA ASP A 168 10.20 -18.63 0.79
C ASP A 168 10.66 -18.90 -0.65
N THR A 169 10.43 -20.11 -1.13
CA THR A 169 10.85 -20.56 -2.46
C THR A 169 10.17 -19.80 -3.61
N LEU A 170 9.03 -19.17 -3.34
CA LEU A 170 8.32 -18.32 -4.31
C LEU A 170 9.07 -17.04 -4.64
N ASN A 171 10.02 -16.59 -3.78
CA ASN A 171 10.81 -15.38 -4.07
C ASN A 171 11.55 -15.48 -5.41
N SER A 172 12.24 -16.62 -5.69
CA SER A 172 12.96 -16.82 -6.94
C SER A 172 12.01 -16.85 -8.14
N LEU A 173 10.85 -17.48 -7.99
CA LEU A 173 9.83 -17.54 -9.04
C LEU A 173 9.31 -16.14 -9.38
N TYR A 174 8.90 -15.38 -8.38
CA TYR A 174 8.34 -14.05 -8.59
C TYR A 174 9.38 -13.01 -8.99
N ALA A 175 10.65 -13.16 -8.57
CA ALA A 175 11.73 -12.33 -9.09
C ALA A 175 11.91 -12.54 -10.61
N ASN A 176 11.83 -13.79 -11.08
CA ASN A 176 11.87 -14.08 -12.51
C ASN A 176 10.66 -13.49 -13.25
N TYR A 177 9.45 -13.62 -12.70
CA TYR A 177 8.24 -13.04 -13.32
C TYR A 177 8.27 -11.51 -13.34
N ALA A 178 8.80 -10.86 -12.30
CA ALA A 178 9.02 -9.42 -12.30
C ALA A 178 9.99 -8.99 -13.42
N THR A 179 11.06 -9.76 -13.63
CA THR A 179 12.02 -9.50 -14.70
C THR A 179 11.40 -9.69 -16.09
N MET A 180 10.59 -10.74 -16.28
CA MET A 180 9.87 -10.98 -17.54
C MET A 180 8.87 -9.85 -17.83
N ALA A 181 8.12 -9.41 -16.81
CA ALA A 181 7.20 -8.29 -16.96
C ALA A 181 7.94 -7.00 -17.32
N ALA A 182 9.07 -6.72 -16.65
CA ALA A 182 9.89 -5.54 -16.97
C ALA A 182 10.45 -5.56 -18.40
N ALA A 183 10.83 -6.75 -18.92
CA ALA A 183 11.25 -6.89 -20.32
C ALA A 183 10.10 -6.61 -21.28
N ALA A 184 8.90 -7.14 -20.98
CA ALA A 184 7.71 -6.93 -21.82
C ALA A 184 7.25 -5.45 -21.86
N VAL A 185 7.41 -4.70 -20.76
CA VAL A 185 7.19 -3.23 -20.77
C VAL A 185 8.10 -2.55 -21.76
N LYS A 186 9.41 -2.85 -21.74
CA LYS A 186 10.40 -2.26 -22.66
C LYS A 186 10.14 -2.60 -24.12
N ASP A 187 9.71 -3.84 -24.40
CA ASP A 187 9.38 -4.27 -25.75
C ASP A 187 8.14 -3.52 -26.28
N ASN A 188 7.14 -3.27 -25.42
CA ASN A 188 5.97 -2.48 -25.79
C ASN A 188 6.33 -1.01 -26.07
N ASP A 189 7.21 -0.39 -25.27
CA ASP A 189 7.66 0.98 -25.46
C ASP A 189 8.50 1.13 -26.76
N ALA A 190 9.17 0.08 -27.22
CA ALA A 190 9.95 0.09 -28.45
C ALA A 190 9.09 -0.01 -29.72
N VAL A 191 7.81 -0.36 -29.60
CA VAL A 191 6.85 -0.51 -30.72
C VAL A 191 6.04 0.77 -30.99
N ILE A 192 6.10 1.78 -30.11
CA ILE A 192 5.45 3.08 -30.25
C ILE A 192 6.45 4.10 -30.81
#